data_e8ce7c3f2a14f429b58de13396035a44
#
_entry.id   e8ce7c3f2a14f429b58de13396035a44
#
_cell.length_a   1.000
_cell.length_b   1.000
_cell.length_c   1.000
_cell.angle_alpha   90.00
_cell.angle_beta   90.00
_cell.angle_gamma   90.00
#
_symmetry.space_group_name_H-M   'P 1'
#
loop_
_entity.id
_entity.type
_entity.pdbx_description
1 polymer ?
#
loop_
_entity_poly.entity_id
_entity_poly.type
_entity_poly.pdbx_seq_one_letter_code
_entity_poly.pdbx_strand_id
1 'polypeptide(L)'
;MMRGLDPVAEQKEQRTRARVARILDSLDDGQLSAARSRFGLLLTTLGEKPGADDRTLVDQVGDLLSDCDPAHLWLARSAISARLPTAEQMESLLRTARLYGPWFALLPALRAVRRDERPAVVRVAAGAVTCDIHDTARTDFVSGIQRVVRAVAVRWADRDGIEFLGWSADLKALRPLPAANRTRIFGGDGDGPEDTAASEVVVPWAGTHLVPELAGDPERINRIMALARYSGCRVGVIGYDCIPLTTASSVAPGMTGMFGRYLASCRSVDRIAAISDAAATEYSGWRGMLAGVREDGPLVRGITLPVTGQAATEDALIEAERELGVTSVPMVLVVGSHEPRKNHLAVLHAAELLWREGVKFTLTLVGAGSWRAEEFYEVIDELRGVGRPVQSVRGLPDAHLWAALELAHCTVFPSLNEGFGLPVAESLAAGTPVITSNFGSTRDILAPDGVPLGGLLVDPRDDRAILDALRTMLTDRGAYDRMKVETAKHELGSWDDYAEQVWDFLVEEDGRGTRSPR
;
A
#
# COMPACT_ATOMS: atom_id res chain seq x y z
N MET A 1 -30.32 -8.15 -26.60
CA MET A 1 -30.53 -9.41 -27.35
C MET A 1 -29.86 -10.52 -26.56
N MET A 2 -30.62 -11.29 -25.78
CA MET A 2 -30.12 -12.47 -25.05
C MET A 2 -29.60 -13.48 -26.10
N ARG A 3 -28.29 -13.69 -26.13
CA ARG A 3 -27.70 -14.83 -26.86
C ARG A 3 -27.69 -16.00 -25.88
N GLY A 4 -28.72 -16.87 -25.94
CA GLY A 4 -28.71 -18.15 -25.26
C GLY A 4 -27.49 -18.99 -25.68
N LEU A 5 -27.17 -20.00 -24.88
CA LEU A 5 -26.13 -20.98 -25.23
C LEU A 5 -26.47 -21.61 -26.60
N ASP A 6 -25.43 -21.96 -27.38
CA ASP A 6 -25.55 -22.79 -28.57
C ASP A 6 -26.24 -24.13 -28.18
N PRO A 7 -27.14 -24.71 -29.03
CA PRO A 7 -27.83 -25.96 -28.73
C PRO A 7 -26.92 -27.12 -28.29
N VAL A 8 -25.67 -27.15 -28.77
CA VAL A 8 -24.66 -28.14 -28.34
C VAL A 8 -24.20 -27.84 -26.89
N ALA A 9 -24.06 -26.57 -26.54
CA ALA A 9 -23.69 -26.15 -25.20
C ALA A 9 -24.84 -26.41 -24.21
N GLU A 10 -26.10 -26.19 -24.61
CA GLU A 10 -27.28 -26.53 -23.78
C GLU A 10 -27.37 -28.03 -23.47
N GLN A 11 -27.15 -28.88 -24.45
CA GLN A 11 -27.15 -30.33 -24.20
C GLN A 11 -26.01 -30.76 -23.28
N LYS A 12 -24.84 -30.15 -23.40
CA LYS A 12 -23.70 -30.41 -22.49
C LYS A 12 -23.97 -29.91 -21.09
N GLU A 13 -24.58 -28.75 -20.97
CA GLU A 13 -24.95 -28.16 -19.67
C GLU A 13 -25.95 -29.07 -18.93
N GLN A 14 -27.01 -29.57 -19.59
CA GLN A 14 -27.96 -30.50 -18.96
C GLN A 14 -27.29 -31.79 -18.48
N ARG A 15 -26.37 -32.36 -19.27
CA ARG A 15 -25.59 -33.55 -18.85
C ARG A 15 -24.69 -33.21 -17.67
N THR A 16 -24.17 -31.97 -17.59
CA THR A 16 -23.29 -31.51 -16.51
C THR A 16 -24.10 -31.29 -15.23
N ARG A 17 -25.33 -30.75 -15.32
CA ARG A 17 -26.23 -30.62 -14.13
C ARG A 17 -26.50 -31.99 -13.51
N ALA A 18 -26.80 -33.01 -14.31
CA ALA A 18 -26.96 -34.37 -13.80
C ALA A 18 -25.66 -34.95 -13.18
N ARG A 19 -24.50 -34.51 -13.66
CA ARG A 19 -23.22 -34.88 -13.05
C ARG A 19 -22.97 -34.12 -11.73
N VAL A 20 -23.32 -32.84 -11.67
CA VAL A 20 -23.24 -32.03 -10.42
C VAL A 20 -24.10 -32.66 -9.34
N ALA A 21 -25.36 -33.04 -9.65
CA ALA A 21 -26.23 -33.73 -8.70
C ALA A 21 -25.57 -34.99 -8.11
N ARG A 22 -25.01 -35.87 -8.99
CA ARG A 22 -24.26 -37.06 -8.55
C ARG A 22 -23.00 -36.74 -7.72
N ILE A 23 -22.35 -35.60 -7.94
CA ILE A 23 -21.24 -35.16 -7.09
C ILE A 23 -21.78 -34.79 -5.71
N LEU A 24 -22.88 -34.05 -5.63
CA LEU A 24 -23.52 -33.69 -4.35
C LEU A 24 -23.91 -34.94 -3.56
N ASP A 25 -24.53 -35.96 -4.20
CA ASP A 25 -24.87 -37.25 -3.59
C ASP A 25 -23.64 -38.01 -3.03
N SER A 26 -22.43 -37.67 -3.47
CA SER A 26 -21.16 -38.31 -3.06
C SER A 26 -20.40 -37.54 -1.96
N LEU A 27 -20.91 -36.39 -1.51
CA LEU A 27 -20.33 -35.59 -0.44
C LEU A 27 -20.72 -36.14 0.93
N ASP A 28 -19.86 -35.92 1.92
CA ASP A 28 -20.28 -36.14 3.31
C ASP A 28 -21.25 -35.04 3.78
N ASP A 29 -21.86 -35.22 4.96
CA ASP A 29 -22.87 -34.28 5.48
C ASP A 29 -22.35 -32.84 5.62
N GLY A 30 -21.09 -32.66 6.05
CA GLY A 30 -20.47 -31.35 6.22
C GLY A 30 -20.22 -30.65 4.87
N GLN A 31 -19.69 -31.38 3.91
CA GLN A 31 -19.43 -30.92 2.56
C GLN A 31 -20.73 -30.60 1.81
N LEU A 32 -21.75 -31.45 1.96
CA LEU A 32 -23.07 -31.25 1.35
C LEU A 32 -23.75 -30.01 1.93
N SER A 33 -23.74 -29.86 3.28
CA SER A 33 -24.25 -28.66 3.95
C SER A 33 -23.57 -27.39 3.46
N ALA A 34 -22.23 -27.41 3.32
CA ALA A 34 -21.48 -26.28 2.79
C ALA A 34 -21.85 -25.98 1.34
N ALA A 35 -21.99 -26.99 0.47
CA ALA A 35 -22.39 -26.79 -0.92
C ALA A 35 -23.79 -26.15 -1.03
N ARG A 36 -24.77 -26.67 -0.28
CA ARG A 36 -26.13 -26.11 -0.22
C ARG A 36 -26.14 -24.65 0.25
N SER A 37 -25.43 -24.37 1.36
CA SER A 37 -25.29 -23.01 1.91
C SER A 37 -24.71 -22.04 0.87
N ARG A 38 -23.66 -22.46 0.17
CA ARG A 38 -22.98 -21.63 -0.85
C ARG A 38 -23.83 -21.41 -2.10
N PHE A 39 -24.62 -22.40 -2.53
CA PHE A 39 -25.59 -22.23 -3.63
C PHE A 39 -26.74 -21.29 -3.22
N GLY A 40 -27.29 -21.48 -2.00
CA GLY A 40 -28.31 -20.60 -1.45
C GLY A 40 -27.81 -19.16 -1.31
N LEU A 41 -26.58 -18.98 -0.80
CA LEU A 41 -25.94 -17.67 -0.71
C LEU A 41 -25.79 -16.98 -2.06
N LEU A 42 -25.33 -17.72 -3.10
CA LEU A 42 -25.23 -17.19 -4.46
C LEU A 42 -26.57 -16.73 -5.01
N LEU A 43 -27.60 -17.58 -4.91
CA LEU A 43 -28.96 -17.26 -5.38
C LEU A 43 -29.51 -16.03 -4.64
N THR A 44 -29.44 -16.01 -3.31
CA THR A 44 -29.93 -14.89 -2.50
C THR A 44 -29.17 -13.59 -2.83
N THR A 45 -27.87 -13.65 -3.02
CA THR A 45 -27.06 -12.46 -3.36
C THR A 45 -27.48 -11.86 -4.71
N LEU A 46 -27.90 -12.71 -5.65
CA LEU A 46 -28.34 -12.29 -6.99
C LEU A 46 -29.87 -12.10 -7.08
N GLY A 47 -30.57 -12.06 -5.93
CA GLY A 47 -31.99 -11.71 -5.85
C GLY A 47 -32.96 -12.89 -6.05
N GLU A 48 -32.46 -14.12 -6.10
CA GLU A 48 -33.28 -15.32 -6.27
C GLU A 48 -33.58 -15.99 -4.92
N LYS A 49 -34.76 -16.63 -4.81
CA LYS A 49 -35.11 -17.43 -3.64
C LYS A 49 -34.61 -18.87 -3.79
N PRO A 50 -33.75 -19.37 -2.91
CA PRO A 50 -33.24 -20.73 -3.00
C PRO A 50 -34.33 -21.79 -2.90
N GLY A 51 -34.25 -22.81 -3.76
CA GLY A 51 -35.09 -23.99 -3.70
C GLY A 51 -34.80 -24.89 -2.49
N ALA A 52 -35.73 -25.82 -2.21
CA ALA A 52 -35.67 -26.67 -1.03
C ALA A 52 -34.77 -27.92 -1.18
N ASP A 53 -34.53 -28.36 -2.41
CA ASP A 53 -33.76 -29.59 -2.70
C ASP A 53 -32.57 -29.34 -3.62
N ASP A 54 -31.62 -30.29 -3.62
CA ASP A 54 -30.36 -30.18 -4.34
C ASP A 54 -30.53 -30.04 -5.85
N ARG A 55 -31.50 -30.72 -6.43
CA ARG A 55 -31.75 -30.67 -7.86
C ARG A 55 -32.26 -29.29 -8.28
N THR A 56 -33.21 -28.76 -7.52
CA THR A 56 -33.75 -27.41 -7.72
C THR A 56 -32.65 -26.36 -7.58
N LEU A 57 -31.77 -26.47 -6.56
CA LEU A 57 -30.65 -25.56 -6.38
C LEU A 57 -29.65 -25.61 -7.57
N VAL A 58 -29.32 -26.82 -8.06
CA VAL A 58 -28.43 -26.98 -9.22
C VAL A 58 -29.05 -26.36 -10.48
N ASP A 59 -30.35 -26.59 -10.70
CA ASP A 59 -31.05 -26.04 -11.87
C ASP A 59 -31.12 -24.51 -11.78
N GLN A 60 -31.51 -23.94 -10.63
CA GLN A 60 -31.55 -22.49 -10.44
C GLN A 60 -30.20 -21.82 -10.65
N VAL A 61 -29.12 -22.36 -10.07
CA VAL A 61 -27.75 -21.82 -10.28
C VAL A 61 -27.35 -21.92 -11.76
N GLY A 62 -27.68 -23.02 -12.45
CA GLY A 62 -27.38 -23.19 -13.86
C GLY A 62 -28.14 -22.18 -14.73
N ASP A 63 -29.42 -21.93 -14.43
CA ASP A 63 -30.25 -20.96 -15.15
C ASP A 63 -29.78 -19.53 -14.93
N LEU A 64 -29.46 -19.18 -13.69
CA LEU A 64 -28.94 -17.86 -13.30
C LEU A 64 -27.61 -17.52 -14.02
N LEU A 65 -26.78 -18.53 -14.28
CA LEU A 65 -25.46 -18.36 -14.92
C LEU A 65 -25.50 -18.61 -16.44
N SER A 66 -26.68 -18.87 -17.03
CA SER A 66 -26.82 -19.28 -18.42
C SER A 66 -26.37 -18.24 -19.47
N ASP A 67 -26.43 -16.95 -19.10
CA ASP A 67 -25.95 -15.83 -19.91
C ASP A 67 -24.41 -15.70 -19.90
N CYS A 68 -23.74 -16.46 -19.03
CA CYS A 68 -22.28 -16.40 -18.81
C CYS A 68 -21.77 -14.99 -18.45
N ASP A 69 -22.57 -14.24 -17.66
CA ASP A 69 -22.14 -12.95 -17.14
C ASP A 69 -20.85 -13.09 -16.33
N PRO A 70 -19.80 -12.29 -16.65
CA PRO A 70 -18.50 -12.42 -15.99
C PRO A 70 -18.55 -12.19 -14.47
N ALA A 71 -19.38 -11.28 -14.00
CA ALA A 71 -19.47 -10.96 -12.57
C ALA A 71 -20.20 -12.09 -11.82
N HIS A 72 -21.31 -12.60 -12.37
CA HIS A 72 -22.02 -13.74 -11.78
C HIS A 72 -21.14 -14.99 -11.72
N LEU A 73 -20.36 -15.25 -12.78
CA LEU A 73 -19.41 -16.38 -12.80
C LEU A 73 -18.27 -16.20 -11.81
N TRP A 74 -17.77 -14.95 -11.62
CA TRP A 74 -16.76 -14.66 -10.61
C TRP A 74 -17.31 -14.91 -9.19
N LEU A 75 -18.53 -14.41 -8.90
CA LEU A 75 -19.20 -14.64 -7.61
C LEU A 75 -19.44 -16.13 -7.36
N ALA A 76 -19.99 -16.85 -8.34
CA ALA A 76 -20.25 -18.28 -8.25
C ALA A 76 -18.95 -19.07 -8.00
N ARG A 77 -17.88 -18.75 -8.77
CA ARG A 77 -16.58 -19.40 -8.59
C ARG A 77 -16.00 -19.15 -7.20
N SER A 78 -16.10 -17.90 -6.72
CA SER A 78 -15.58 -17.51 -5.41
C SER A 78 -16.37 -18.16 -4.28
N ALA A 79 -17.70 -18.06 -4.30
CA ALA A 79 -18.57 -18.60 -3.27
C ALA A 79 -18.49 -20.15 -3.21
N ILE A 80 -18.61 -20.83 -4.34
CA ILE A 80 -18.61 -22.32 -4.38
C ILE A 80 -17.26 -22.87 -3.89
N SER A 81 -16.14 -22.31 -4.33
CA SER A 81 -14.82 -22.82 -3.93
C SER A 81 -14.29 -22.29 -2.60
N ALA A 82 -14.92 -21.28 -2.02
CA ALA A 82 -14.39 -20.49 -0.89
C ALA A 82 -12.98 -19.92 -1.18
N ARG A 83 -12.72 -19.53 -2.42
CA ARG A 83 -11.42 -19.01 -2.90
C ARG A 83 -11.64 -18.01 -4.02
N LEU A 84 -10.98 -16.88 -3.94
CA LEU A 84 -11.00 -15.88 -5.01
C LEU A 84 -10.18 -16.36 -6.21
N PRO A 85 -10.71 -16.28 -7.44
CA PRO A 85 -9.96 -16.66 -8.65
C PRO A 85 -8.92 -15.61 -9.02
N THR A 86 -7.88 -16.01 -9.73
CA THR A 86 -6.98 -15.08 -10.43
C THR A 86 -7.61 -14.60 -11.75
N ALA A 87 -7.06 -13.55 -12.35
CA ALA A 87 -7.53 -13.04 -13.64
C ALA A 87 -7.44 -14.11 -14.75
N GLU A 88 -6.35 -14.88 -14.77
CA GLU A 88 -6.17 -15.99 -15.73
C GLU A 88 -7.18 -17.11 -15.53
N GLN A 89 -7.49 -17.44 -14.27
CA GLN A 89 -8.52 -18.41 -13.94
C GLN A 89 -9.90 -17.94 -14.42
N MET A 90 -10.20 -16.63 -14.31
CA MET A 90 -11.44 -16.07 -14.82
C MET A 90 -11.53 -16.10 -16.35
N GLU A 91 -10.46 -15.76 -17.05
CA GLU A 91 -10.43 -15.86 -18.51
C GLU A 91 -10.68 -17.30 -18.99
N SER A 92 -10.06 -18.28 -18.34
CA SER A 92 -10.29 -19.70 -18.63
C SER A 92 -11.72 -20.11 -18.30
N LEU A 93 -12.26 -19.68 -17.16
CA LEU A 93 -13.63 -19.95 -16.74
C LEU A 93 -14.64 -19.44 -17.75
N LEU A 94 -14.50 -18.18 -18.18
CA LEU A 94 -15.38 -17.52 -19.14
C LEU A 94 -15.38 -18.22 -20.52
N ARG A 95 -14.20 -18.56 -21.04
CA ARG A 95 -14.08 -19.32 -22.29
C ARG A 95 -14.74 -20.68 -22.17
N THR A 96 -14.52 -21.37 -21.05
CA THR A 96 -15.08 -22.71 -20.81
C THR A 96 -16.60 -22.66 -20.65
N ALA A 97 -17.13 -21.64 -19.91
CA ALA A 97 -18.57 -21.47 -19.73
C ALA A 97 -19.29 -21.22 -21.03
N ARG A 98 -18.75 -20.38 -21.91
CA ARG A 98 -19.31 -20.10 -23.24
C ARG A 98 -19.34 -21.34 -24.18
N LEU A 99 -18.34 -22.23 -24.07
CA LEU A 99 -18.21 -23.42 -24.93
C LEU A 99 -18.95 -24.65 -24.41
N TYR A 100 -19.06 -24.79 -23.07
CA TYR A 100 -19.50 -26.04 -22.47
C TYR A 100 -20.60 -25.87 -21.41
N GLY A 101 -21.01 -24.63 -21.14
CA GLY A 101 -21.96 -24.26 -20.10
C GLY A 101 -21.30 -23.92 -18.76
N PRO A 102 -22.00 -23.12 -17.91
CA PRO A 102 -21.47 -22.60 -16.65
C PRO A 102 -21.11 -23.70 -15.66
N TRP A 103 -21.94 -24.76 -15.52
CA TRP A 103 -21.64 -25.85 -14.60
C TRP A 103 -20.38 -26.63 -14.98
N PHE A 104 -20.12 -26.80 -16.28
CA PHE A 104 -18.90 -27.46 -16.73
C PHE A 104 -17.67 -26.64 -16.32
N ALA A 105 -17.74 -25.34 -16.46
CA ALA A 105 -16.67 -24.42 -16.04
C ALA A 105 -16.48 -24.39 -14.50
N LEU A 106 -17.55 -24.58 -13.72
CA LEU A 106 -17.54 -24.59 -12.27
C LEU A 106 -17.22 -25.96 -11.62
N LEU A 107 -17.13 -27.05 -12.39
CA LEU A 107 -16.76 -28.36 -11.86
C LEU A 107 -15.46 -28.36 -11.01
N PRO A 108 -14.38 -27.59 -11.37
CA PRO A 108 -13.20 -27.49 -10.53
C PRO A 108 -13.48 -26.86 -9.16
N ALA A 109 -14.42 -25.90 -9.07
CA ALA A 109 -14.83 -25.27 -7.81
C ALA A 109 -15.57 -26.28 -6.92
N LEU A 110 -16.48 -27.05 -7.50
CA LEU A 110 -17.21 -28.07 -6.75
C LEU A 110 -16.31 -29.22 -6.27
N ARG A 111 -15.29 -29.57 -7.07
CA ARG A 111 -14.27 -30.55 -6.63
C ARG A 111 -13.41 -30.03 -5.46
N ALA A 112 -13.25 -28.71 -5.32
CA ALA A 112 -12.56 -28.13 -4.17
C ALA A 112 -13.36 -28.34 -2.89
N VAL A 113 -14.70 -28.21 -2.93
CA VAL A 113 -15.58 -28.54 -1.79
C VAL A 113 -15.38 -29.98 -1.33
N ARG A 114 -15.37 -30.93 -2.27
CA ARG A 114 -15.17 -32.36 -1.99
C ARG A 114 -13.83 -32.71 -1.33
N ARG A 115 -12.80 -31.87 -1.52
CA ARG A 115 -11.47 -32.07 -0.95
C ARG A 115 -11.26 -31.37 0.37
N ASP A 116 -12.22 -30.58 0.79
CA ASP A 116 -12.14 -29.77 2.00
C ASP A 116 -12.75 -30.56 3.16
N GLU A 117 -11.92 -31.05 4.07
CA GLU A 117 -12.34 -31.81 5.25
C GLU A 117 -13.05 -30.91 6.28
N ARG A 118 -12.80 -29.61 6.26
CA ARG A 118 -13.43 -28.59 7.12
C ARG A 118 -13.86 -27.40 6.28
N PRO A 119 -15.00 -27.50 5.58
CA PRO A 119 -15.44 -26.46 4.67
C PRO A 119 -15.62 -25.12 5.40
N ALA A 120 -14.94 -24.09 4.90
CA ALA A 120 -15.11 -22.74 5.44
C ALA A 120 -16.53 -22.22 5.21
N VAL A 121 -17.03 -21.44 6.14
CA VAL A 121 -18.25 -20.63 5.96
C VAL A 121 -17.92 -19.51 4.96
N VAL A 122 -18.77 -19.32 3.97
CA VAL A 122 -18.62 -18.22 3.00
C VAL A 122 -19.67 -17.17 3.28
N ARG A 123 -19.23 -15.93 3.33
CA ARG A 123 -20.09 -14.74 3.42
C ARG A 123 -19.80 -13.81 2.24
N VAL A 124 -20.83 -13.26 1.65
CA VAL A 124 -20.73 -12.21 0.63
C VAL A 124 -20.91 -10.86 1.31
N ALA A 125 -19.91 -10.01 1.20
CA ALA A 125 -19.95 -8.63 1.67
C ALA A 125 -20.53 -7.73 0.56
N ALA A 126 -21.86 -7.86 0.35
CA ALA A 126 -22.56 -7.13 -0.70
C ALA A 126 -22.77 -5.67 -0.33
N GLY A 127 -22.35 -4.75 -1.19
CA GLY A 127 -22.47 -3.29 -0.98
C GLY A 127 -21.61 -2.72 0.14
N ALA A 128 -20.82 -3.54 0.82
CA ALA A 128 -19.98 -3.12 1.96
C ALA A 128 -18.66 -2.48 1.51
N VAL A 129 -18.04 -1.73 2.41
CA VAL A 129 -16.66 -1.27 2.27
C VAL A 129 -15.75 -2.29 2.95
N THR A 130 -14.86 -2.91 2.19
CA THR A 130 -13.86 -3.86 2.67
C THR A 130 -12.47 -3.27 2.52
N CYS A 131 -11.57 -3.50 3.48
CA CYS A 131 -10.22 -2.94 3.50
C CYS A 131 -9.18 -4.03 3.76
N ASP A 132 -8.31 -4.26 2.78
CA ASP A 132 -7.24 -5.27 2.82
C ASP A 132 -5.97 -4.66 3.41
N ILE A 133 -5.64 -5.02 4.65
CA ILE A 133 -4.43 -4.58 5.38
C ILE A 133 -3.55 -5.78 5.81
N HIS A 134 -3.51 -6.82 4.99
CA HIS A 134 -2.89 -8.11 5.29
C HIS A 134 -1.46 -8.03 5.79
N ASP A 135 -0.57 -7.33 5.03
CA ASP A 135 0.85 -7.28 5.36
C ASP A 135 1.09 -6.42 6.61
N THR A 136 0.42 -5.27 6.70
CA THR A 136 0.55 -4.36 7.85
C THR A 136 0.04 -4.98 9.15
N ALA A 137 -1.05 -5.76 9.10
CA ALA A 137 -1.62 -6.39 10.28
C ALA A 137 -0.76 -7.55 10.84
N ARG A 138 0.15 -8.12 10.06
CA ARG A 138 0.98 -9.29 10.43
C ARG A 138 2.37 -8.93 10.94
N THR A 139 2.78 -7.68 10.85
CA THR A 139 4.14 -7.26 11.21
C THR A 139 4.16 -6.17 12.26
N ASP A 140 5.13 -6.26 13.17
CA ASP A 140 5.46 -5.17 14.12
C ASP A 140 6.45 -4.17 13.49
N PHE A 141 7.05 -4.53 12.35
CA PHE A 141 7.91 -3.62 11.61
C PHE A 141 7.11 -2.41 11.08
N VAL A 142 7.66 -1.21 11.27
CA VAL A 142 7.03 0.04 10.87
C VAL A 142 7.89 0.75 9.84
N SER A 143 7.56 0.56 8.56
CA SER A 143 8.07 1.44 7.48
C SER A 143 7.14 2.63 7.28
N GLY A 144 7.52 3.54 6.38
CA GLY A 144 6.65 4.65 5.97
C GLY A 144 5.28 4.17 5.48
N ILE A 145 5.23 3.05 4.73
CA ILE A 145 3.98 2.44 4.24
C ILE A 145 3.10 1.97 5.40
N GLN A 146 3.66 1.16 6.33
CA GLN A 146 2.88 0.67 7.47
C GLN A 146 2.40 1.80 8.39
N ARG A 147 3.18 2.89 8.52
CA ARG A 147 2.77 4.09 9.28
C ARG A 147 1.50 4.71 8.66
N VAL A 148 1.48 4.91 7.34
CA VAL A 148 0.30 5.43 6.61
C VAL A 148 -0.90 4.51 6.78
N VAL A 149 -0.73 3.21 6.53
CA VAL A 149 -1.82 2.23 6.62
C VAL A 149 -2.43 2.20 8.02
N ARG A 150 -1.60 2.16 9.07
CA ARG A 150 -2.08 2.19 10.46
C ARG A 150 -2.82 3.48 10.78
N ALA A 151 -2.27 4.63 10.35
CA ALA A 151 -2.88 5.93 10.60
C ALA A 151 -4.28 6.06 9.98
N VAL A 152 -4.46 5.61 8.74
CA VAL A 152 -5.78 5.65 8.09
C VAL A 152 -6.71 4.55 8.62
N ALA A 153 -6.22 3.34 8.87
CA ALA A 153 -7.03 2.22 9.34
C ALA A 153 -7.70 2.51 10.70
N VAL A 154 -6.95 3.08 11.65
CA VAL A 154 -7.48 3.47 12.97
C VAL A 154 -8.62 4.49 12.82
N ARG A 155 -8.47 5.48 11.94
CA ARG A 155 -9.49 6.52 11.72
C ARG A 155 -10.71 6.01 10.96
N TRP A 156 -10.49 5.09 10.04
CA TRP A 156 -11.59 4.47 9.31
C TRP A 156 -12.35 3.44 10.14
N ALA A 157 -11.75 2.90 11.21
CA ALA A 157 -12.40 1.91 12.07
C ALA A 157 -13.66 2.45 12.78
N ASP A 158 -13.74 3.77 12.97
CA ASP A 158 -14.90 4.45 13.58
C ASP A 158 -16.05 4.68 12.58
N ARG A 159 -15.85 4.35 11.29
CA ARG A 159 -16.88 4.50 10.26
C ARG A 159 -17.76 3.25 10.18
N ASP A 160 -19.06 3.48 10.09
CA ASP A 160 -20.04 2.40 9.93
C ASP A 160 -19.82 1.63 8.62
N GLY A 161 -19.89 0.30 8.71
CA GLY A 161 -19.94 -0.57 7.54
C GLY A 161 -18.59 -0.88 6.88
N ILE A 162 -17.45 -0.47 7.47
CA ILE A 162 -16.13 -0.91 7.00
C ILE A 162 -15.72 -2.23 7.66
N GLU A 163 -15.14 -3.11 6.87
CA GLU A 163 -14.61 -4.39 7.33
C GLU A 163 -13.15 -4.57 6.94
N PHE A 164 -12.29 -4.73 7.96
CA PHE A 164 -10.86 -4.98 7.74
C PHE A 164 -10.57 -6.46 7.56
N LEU A 165 -9.87 -6.76 6.48
CA LEU A 165 -9.60 -8.12 6.02
C LEU A 165 -8.10 -8.39 5.89
N GLY A 166 -7.76 -9.68 5.96
CA GLY A 166 -6.47 -10.20 5.56
C GLY A 166 -6.63 -11.41 4.65
N TRP A 167 -5.54 -11.93 4.12
CA TRP A 167 -5.54 -13.11 3.27
C TRP A 167 -5.26 -14.38 4.07
N SER A 168 -5.80 -15.50 3.59
CA SER A 168 -5.39 -16.83 4.05
C SER A 168 -3.88 -17.05 3.82
N ALA A 169 -3.28 -18.02 4.53
CA ALA A 169 -1.85 -18.30 4.41
C ALA A 169 -1.40 -18.68 2.98
N ASP A 170 -2.29 -19.24 2.17
CA ASP A 170 -2.05 -19.56 0.76
C ASP A 170 -2.48 -18.43 -0.20
N LEU A 171 -2.84 -17.27 0.32
CA LEU A 171 -3.29 -16.06 -0.40
C LEU A 171 -4.47 -16.27 -1.37
N LYS A 172 -5.33 -17.27 -1.09
CA LYS A 172 -6.46 -17.61 -1.97
C LYS A 172 -7.81 -17.13 -1.51
N ALA A 173 -7.93 -16.68 -0.26
CA ALA A 173 -9.19 -16.24 0.32
C ALA A 173 -8.98 -15.02 1.22
N LEU A 174 -9.91 -14.07 1.15
CA LEU A 174 -10.01 -12.99 2.13
C LEU A 174 -10.73 -13.49 3.37
N ARG A 175 -10.28 -13.05 4.54
CA ARG A 175 -10.79 -13.46 5.84
C ARG A 175 -10.84 -12.26 6.79
N PRO A 176 -11.72 -12.26 7.79
CA PRO A 176 -11.62 -11.32 8.89
C PRO A 176 -10.23 -11.38 9.53
N LEU A 177 -9.76 -10.27 10.05
CA LEU A 177 -8.46 -10.24 10.73
C LEU A 177 -8.51 -11.08 12.02
N PRO A 178 -7.51 -11.95 12.27
CA PRO A 178 -7.35 -12.62 13.57
C PRO A 178 -7.27 -11.61 14.72
N ALA A 179 -7.72 -11.98 15.92
CA ALA A 179 -7.72 -11.11 17.10
C ALA A 179 -6.35 -10.45 17.35
N ALA A 180 -5.26 -11.23 17.35
CA ALA A 180 -3.90 -10.71 17.52
C ALA A 180 -3.51 -9.64 16.47
N ASN A 181 -3.96 -9.79 15.22
CA ASN A 181 -3.71 -8.83 14.16
C ASN A 181 -4.55 -7.55 14.34
N ARG A 182 -5.79 -7.69 14.81
CA ARG A 182 -6.66 -6.55 15.15
C ARG A 182 -6.06 -5.72 16.29
N THR A 183 -5.64 -6.38 17.38
CA THR A 183 -4.98 -5.72 18.52
C THR A 183 -3.73 -4.96 18.08
N ARG A 184 -2.94 -5.52 17.17
CA ARG A 184 -1.72 -4.86 16.64
C ARG A 184 -2.02 -3.57 15.89
N ILE A 185 -3.16 -3.47 15.22
CA ILE A 185 -3.55 -2.27 14.45
C ILE A 185 -4.34 -1.28 15.30
N PHE A 186 -5.37 -1.78 16.02
CA PHE A 186 -6.38 -0.94 16.68
C PHE A 186 -6.17 -0.82 18.19
N GLY A 187 -5.23 -1.57 18.77
CA GLY A 187 -5.10 -1.68 20.23
C GLY A 187 -6.24 -2.49 20.86
N GLY A 188 -6.31 -2.48 22.17
CA GLY A 188 -7.34 -3.22 22.94
C GLY A 188 -6.90 -4.61 23.38
N ASP A 189 -7.62 -5.16 24.36
CA ASP A 189 -7.42 -6.53 24.84
C ASP A 189 -8.02 -7.49 23.81
N GLY A 190 -7.21 -8.43 23.32
CA GLY A 190 -7.53 -9.35 22.23
C GLY A 190 -8.68 -10.34 22.46
N ASP A 191 -9.74 -9.92 23.12
CA ASP A 191 -10.95 -10.70 23.42
C ASP A 191 -11.91 -10.81 22.21
N GLY A 192 -11.42 -11.35 21.10
CA GLY A 192 -12.28 -11.77 20.00
C GLY A 192 -12.22 -13.29 19.81
N PRO A 193 -13.26 -13.93 19.30
CA PRO A 193 -13.25 -15.39 19.11
C PRO A 193 -12.16 -15.75 18.08
N GLU A 194 -11.03 -16.26 18.58
CA GLU A 194 -9.87 -16.69 17.77
C GLU A 194 -10.22 -17.73 16.70
N ASP A 195 -11.26 -18.51 16.92
CA ASP A 195 -11.60 -19.70 16.14
C ASP A 195 -12.49 -19.41 14.91
N THR A 196 -13.29 -18.34 14.91
CA THR A 196 -14.23 -18.05 13.82
C THR A 196 -13.56 -17.38 12.62
N ALA A 197 -12.57 -16.53 12.83
CA ALA A 197 -11.84 -15.84 11.75
C ALA A 197 -11.10 -16.83 10.81
N ALA A 198 -10.62 -17.96 11.36
CA ALA A 198 -9.92 -18.98 10.57
C ALA A 198 -10.85 -19.80 9.67
N SER A 199 -12.14 -19.89 9.99
CA SER A 199 -13.13 -20.70 9.27
C SER A 199 -14.02 -19.89 8.29
N GLU A 200 -13.99 -18.55 8.33
CA GLU A 200 -14.79 -17.70 7.48
C GLU A 200 -14.00 -17.19 6.26
N VAL A 201 -14.68 -17.14 5.11
CA VAL A 201 -14.19 -16.52 3.86
C VAL A 201 -15.13 -15.41 3.47
N VAL A 202 -14.60 -14.23 3.25
CA VAL A 202 -15.35 -13.05 2.82
C VAL A 202 -15.16 -12.82 1.32
N VAL A 203 -16.27 -12.68 0.60
CA VAL A 203 -16.27 -12.37 -0.83
C VAL A 203 -16.83 -10.95 -1.02
N PRO A 204 -16.00 -9.94 -1.32
CA PRO A 204 -16.48 -8.60 -1.63
C PRO A 204 -17.35 -8.61 -2.90
N TRP A 205 -18.51 -7.91 -2.87
CA TRP A 205 -19.44 -7.88 -4.00
C TRP A 205 -20.16 -6.53 -4.09
N ALA A 206 -20.11 -5.91 -5.27
CA ALA A 206 -20.85 -4.68 -5.62
C ALA A 206 -20.74 -3.55 -4.57
N GLY A 207 -19.63 -3.47 -3.84
CA GLY A 207 -19.32 -2.45 -2.84
C GLY A 207 -18.04 -1.70 -3.16
N THR A 208 -17.24 -1.40 -2.13
CA THR A 208 -15.90 -0.82 -2.29
C THR A 208 -14.85 -1.73 -1.64
N HIS A 209 -13.72 -1.92 -2.32
CA HIS A 209 -12.58 -2.67 -1.79
C HIS A 209 -11.33 -1.78 -1.77
N LEU A 210 -10.81 -1.52 -0.57
CA LEU A 210 -9.65 -0.66 -0.37
C LEU A 210 -8.39 -1.51 -0.14
N VAL A 211 -7.30 -1.12 -0.79
CA VAL A 211 -5.97 -1.71 -0.58
C VAL A 211 -4.99 -0.57 -0.26
N PRO A 212 -4.92 -0.14 1.02
CA PRO A 212 -4.09 0.99 1.42
C PRO A 212 -2.60 0.65 1.52
N GLU A 213 -2.20 -0.61 1.39
CA GLU A 213 -0.81 -1.06 1.42
C GLU A 213 -0.29 -1.47 0.04
N LEU A 214 1.03 -1.57 -0.11
CA LEU A 214 1.64 -2.04 -1.35
C LEU A 214 1.55 -3.57 -1.42
N ALA A 215 0.63 -4.09 -2.19
CA ALA A 215 0.54 -5.53 -2.44
C ALA A 215 1.70 -5.99 -3.33
N GLY A 216 2.66 -6.72 -2.76
CA GLY A 216 3.86 -7.19 -3.47
C GLY A 216 3.78 -8.64 -3.97
N ASP A 217 2.95 -9.48 -3.37
CA ASP A 217 2.86 -10.90 -3.70
C ASP A 217 2.07 -11.13 -5.01
N PRO A 218 2.62 -11.89 -5.99
CA PRO A 218 1.96 -12.14 -7.28
C PRO A 218 0.60 -12.84 -7.18
N GLU A 219 0.42 -13.76 -6.23
CA GLU A 219 -0.84 -14.47 -6.03
C GLU A 219 -1.94 -13.52 -5.52
N ARG A 220 -1.58 -12.62 -4.58
CA ARG A 220 -2.47 -11.59 -4.07
C ARG A 220 -2.81 -10.56 -5.16
N ILE A 221 -1.80 -10.02 -5.84
CA ILE A 221 -1.96 -9.07 -6.95
C ILE A 221 -2.94 -9.58 -8.00
N ASN A 222 -2.77 -10.83 -8.46
CA ASN A 222 -3.62 -11.42 -9.51
C ASN A 222 -5.08 -11.59 -9.06
N ARG A 223 -5.35 -11.81 -7.76
CA ARG A 223 -6.71 -11.90 -7.23
C ARG A 223 -7.35 -10.53 -7.02
N ILE A 224 -6.59 -9.54 -6.56
CA ILE A 224 -7.05 -8.15 -6.49
C ILE A 224 -7.43 -7.66 -7.89
N MET A 225 -6.63 -7.98 -8.92
CA MET A 225 -6.95 -7.66 -10.31
C MET A 225 -8.23 -8.34 -10.80
N ALA A 226 -8.45 -9.61 -10.46
CA ALA A 226 -9.69 -10.30 -10.80
C ALA A 226 -10.91 -9.71 -10.06
N LEU A 227 -10.75 -9.38 -8.76
CA LEU A 227 -11.76 -8.71 -7.96
C LEU A 227 -12.14 -7.37 -8.60
N ALA A 228 -11.15 -6.52 -8.92
CA ALA A 228 -11.39 -5.23 -9.57
C ALA A 228 -12.13 -5.32 -10.93
N ARG A 229 -11.91 -6.41 -11.66
CA ARG A 229 -12.55 -6.59 -12.99
C ARG A 229 -13.94 -7.20 -12.94
N TYR A 230 -14.22 -8.05 -11.95
CA TYR A 230 -15.35 -8.94 -12.02
C TYR A 230 -16.30 -8.89 -10.82
N SER A 231 -15.89 -8.36 -9.65
CA SER A 231 -16.75 -8.38 -8.47
C SER A 231 -17.85 -7.31 -8.46
N GLY A 232 -17.80 -6.36 -9.40
CA GLY A 232 -18.63 -5.16 -9.34
C GLY A 232 -18.22 -4.16 -8.25
N CYS A 233 -17.17 -4.45 -7.48
CA CYS A 233 -16.65 -3.52 -6.49
C CYS A 233 -15.87 -2.38 -7.16
N ARG A 234 -15.99 -1.18 -6.60
CA ARG A 234 -15.01 -0.11 -6.80
C ARG A 234 -13.74 -0.49 -6.03
N VAL A 235 -12.59 -0.47 -6.68
CA VAL A 235 -11.30 -0.75 -6.02
C VAL A 235 -10.46 0.49 -5.94
N GLY A 236 -10.09 0.87 -4.71
CA GLY A 236 -9.26 2.02 -4.40
C GLY A 236 -7.95 1.62 -3.74
N VAL A 237 -6.84 2.26 -4.13
CA VAL A 237 -5.52 2.02 -3.55
C VAL A 237 -4.88 3.31 -3.08
N ILE A 238 -4.01 3.24 -2.05
CA ILE A 238 -3.07 4.33 -1.76
C ILE A 238 -1.81 4.08 -2.60
N GLY A 239 -1.46 5.05 -3.43
CA GLY A 239 -0.27 5.02 -4.28
C GLY A 239 0.91 5.69 -3.59
N TYR A 240 1.99 4.94 -3.30
CA TYR A 240 3.15 5.47 -2.58
C TYR A 240 4.11 6.22 -3.51
N ASP A 241 4.81 5.51 -4.37
CA ASP A 241 5.73 6.09 -5.35
C ASP A 241 5.98 5.12 -6.50
N CYS A 242 6.65 5.60 -7.56
CA CYS A 242 7.13 4.79 -8.66
C CYS A 242 8.66 4.64 -8.66
N ILE A 243 9.33 4.87 -7.53
CA ILE A 243 10.79 4.78 -7.36
C ILE A 243 11.40 3.52 -7.97
N PRO A 244 10.80 2.30 -7.84
CA PRO A 244 11.38 1.11 -8.45
C PRO A 244 11.48 1.14 -9.98
N LEU A 245 10.80 2.07 -10.64
CA LEU A 245 10.91 2.32 -12.09
C LEU A 245 11.70 3.58 -12.40
N THR A 246 11.42 4.68 -11.68
CA THR A 246 12.01 6.00 -11.99
C THR A 246 13.49 6.09 -11.58
N THR A 247 13.90 5.34 -10.57
CA THR A 247 15.29 5.20 -10.12
C THR A 247 15.73 3.73 -9.99
N ALA A 248 15.45 2.94 -11.01
CA ALA A 248 15.66 1.49 -11.03
C ALA A 248 17.11 1.06 -10.71
N SER A 249 18.10 1.90 -11.00
CA SER A 249 19.52 1.65 -10.67
C SER A 249 19.82 1.73 -9.17
N SER A 250 18.96 2.39 -8.40
CA SER A 250 19.16 2.64 -6.96
C SER A 250 18.26 1.77 -6.06
N VAL A 251 17.54 0.79 -6.61
CA VAL A 251 16.72 -0.14 -5.83
C VAL A 251 17.31 -1.55 -5.81
N ALA A 252 16.85 -2.37 -4.86
CA ALA A 252 17.31 -3.74 -4.73
C ALA A 252 16.96 -4.59 -5.97
N PRO A 253 17.78 -5.59 -6.33
CA PRO A 253 17.50 -6.49 -7.45
C PRO A 253 16.11 -7.14 -7.33
N GLY A 254 15.34 -7.14 -8.42
CA GLY A 254 14.01 -7.74 -8.49
C GLY A 254 12.85 -6.79 -8.14
N MET A 255 13.09 -5.68 -7.44
CA MET A 255 12.05 -4.71 -7.07
C MET A 255 11.38 -4.08 -8.29
N THR A 256 12.12 -3.72 -9.32
CA THR A 256 11.57 -3.17 -10.57
C THR A 256 10.57 -4.12 -11.21
N GLY A 257 10.90 -5.42 -11.28
CA GLY A 257 10.00 -6.43 -11.83
C GLY A 257 8.75 -6.67 -10.98
N MET A 258 8.90 -6.66 -9.66
CA MET A 258 7.77 -6.76 -8.73
C MET A 258 6.84 -5.55 -8.88
N PHE A 259 7.39 -4.35 -8.88
CA PHE A 259 6.62 -3.12 -9.01
C PHE A 259 5.94 -2.99 -10.38
N GLY A 260 6.59 -3.46 -11.46
CA GLY A 260 5.96 -3.53 -12.78
C GLY A 260 4.71 -4.41 -12.79
N ARG A 261 4.70 -5.55 -12.06
CA ARG A 261 3.51 -6.38 -11.88
C ARG A 261 2.44 -5.67 -11.04
N TYR A 262 2.84 -4.96 -9.98
CA TYR A 262 1.93 -4.14 -9.20
C TYR A 262 1.22 -3.08 -10.07
N LEU A 263 1.97 -2.30 -10.86
CA LEU A 263 1.37 -1.32 -11.78
C LEU A 263 0.46 -1.99 -12.82
N ALA A 264 0.86 -3.15 -13.35
CA ALA A 264 -0.01 -3.90 -14.25
C ALA A 264 -1.35 -4.29 -13.61
N SER A 265 -1.40 -4.51 -12.30
CA SER A 265 -2.66 -4.73 -11.58
C SER A 265 -3.44 -3.42 -11.37
N CYS A 266 -2.74 -2.32 -11.09
CA CYS A 266 -3.34 -1.00 -10.88
C CYS A 266 -4.12 -0.50 -12.11
N ARG A 267 -3.84 -0.98 -13.33
CA ARG A 267 -4.66 -0.66 -14.50
C ARG A 267 -6.13 -1.08 -14.37
N SER A 268 -6.43 -2.02 -13.49
CA SER A 268 -7.78 -2.54 -13.26
C SER A 268 -8.48 -1.91 -12.05
N VAL A 269 -7.78 -1.18 -11.19
CA VAL A 269 -8.39 -0.46 -10.07
C VAL A 269 -9.09 0.81 -10.58
N ASP A 270 -9.97 1.37 -9.78
CA ASP A 270 -10.75 2.55 -10.17
C ASP A 270 -10.06 3.85 -9.76
N ARG A 271 -9.38 3.87 -8.60
CA ARG A 271 -8.80 5.07 -8.02
C ARG A 271 -7.47 4.82 -7.33
N ILE A 272 -6.56 5.77 -7.49
CA ILE A 272 -5.27 5.84 -6.80
C ILE A 272 -5.18 7.15 -6.05
N ALA A 273 -5.21 7.10 -4.71
CA ALA A 273 -4.88 8.22 -3.83
C ALA A 273 -3.35 8.24 -3.64
N ALA A 274 -2.66 9.06 -4.41
CA ALA A 274 -1.21 9.17 -4.31
C ALA A 274 -0.81 10.02 -3.10
N ILE A 275 0.26 9.63 -2.39
CA ILE A 275 0.69 10.26 -1.12
C ILE A 275 1.27 11.66 -1.26
N SER A 276 1.42 12.17 -2.48
CA SER A 276 1.88 13.52 -2.81
C SER A 276 1.52 13.87 -4.25
N ASP A 277 1.58 15.14 -4.61
CA ASP A 277 1.40 15.58 -6.01
C ASP A 277 2.53 15.06 -6.91
N ALA A 278 3.74 14.93 -6.39
CA ALA A 278 4.84 14.31 -7.12
C ALA A 278 4.55 12.84 -7.45
N ALA A 279 4.09 12.06 -6.46
CA ALA A 279 3.68 10.67 -6.69
C ALA A 279 2.47 10.60 -7.64
N ALA A 280 1.49 11.51 -7.52
CA ALA A 280 0.36 11.59 -8.45
C ALA A 280 0.81 11.88 -9.89
N THR A 281 1.85 12.70 -10.06
CA THR A 281 2.45 12.97 -11.37
C THR A 281 3.07 11.71 -11.97
N GLU A 282 3.80 10.91 -11.18
CA GLU A 282 4.38 9.63 -11.62
C GLU A 282 3.27 8.62 -12.05
N TYR A 283 2.23 8.43 -11.23
CA TYR A 283 1.10 7.56 -11.58
C TYR A 283 0.31 8.09 -12.78
N SER A 284 0.14 9.40 -12.91
CA SER A 284 -0.54 10.01 -14.07
C SER A 284 0.26 9.84 -15.36
N GLY A 285 1.59 9.94 -15.28
CA GLY A 285 2.49 9.63 -16.40
C GLY A 285 2.36 8.18 -16.85
N TRP A 286 2.39 7.24 -15.90
CA TRP A 286 2.15 5.81 -16.19
C TRP A 286 0.74 5.59 -16.77
N ARG A 287 -0.30 6.19 -16.20
CA ARG A 287 -1.67 6.11 -16.73
C ARG A 287 -1.73 6.60 -18.18
N GLY A 288 -1.02 7.69 -18.52
CA GLY A 288 -0.92 8.19 -19.88
C GLY A 288 -0.39 7.16 -20.88
N MET A 289 0.48 6.25 -20.45
CA MET A 289 0.98 5.15 -21.29
C MET A 289 -0.10 4.10 -21.60
N LEU A 290 -1.12 3.93 -20.75
CA LEU A 290 -2.21 2.99 -20.96
C LEU A 290 -3.08 3.37 -22.17
N ALA A 291 -3.14 4.66 -22.52
CA ALA A 291 -3.84 5.11 -23.71
C ALA A 291 -3.30 4.45 -25.00
N GLY A 292 -2.01 4.10 -25.04
CA GLY A 292 -1.39 3.37 -26.16
C GLY A 292 -1.97 1.96 -26.37
N VAL A 293 -2.57 1.36 -25.34
CA VAL A 293 -3.26 0.06 -25.40
C VAL A 293 -4.78 0.21 -25.28
N ARG A 294 -5.30 1.44 -25.44
CA ARG A 294 -6.73 1.78 -25.39
C ARG A 294 -7.38 1.47 -24.03
N GLU A 295 -6.65 1.67 -22.95
CA GLU A 295 -7.17 1.59 -21.58
C GLU A 295 -7.13 2.98 -20.93
N ASP A 296 -8.19 3.36 -20.21
CA ASP A 296 -8.28 4.65 -19.54
C ASP A 296 -7.50 4.69 -18.23
N GLY A 297 -7.32 3.53 -17.58
CA GLY A 297 -6.69 3.38 -16.28
C GLY A 297 -7.47 4.05 -15.12
N PRO A 298 -6.90 4.07 -13.93
CA PRO A 298 -7.52 4.62 -12.72
C PRO A 298 -7.58 6.16 -12.74
N LEU A 299 -8.50 6.73 -11.96
CA LEU A 299 -8.40 8.14 -11.56
C LEU A 299 -7.27 8.28 -10.55
N VAL A 300 -6.42 9.30 -10.74
CA VAL A 300 -5.28 9.57 -9.84
C VAL A 300 -5.47 10.95 -9.21
N ARG A 301 -5.26 11.03 -7.90
CA ARG A 301 -5.26 12.30 -7.15
C ARG A 301 -4.11 12.31 -6.15
N GLY A 302 -3.37 13.42 -6.07
CA GLY A 302 -2.44 13.69 -4.99
C GLY A 302 -3.20 14.09 -3.73
N ILE A 303 -2.90 13.42 -2.63
CA ILE A 303 -3.36 13.77 -1.29
C ILE A 303 -2.12 13.73 -0.41
N THR A 304 -1.67 14.92 -0.03
CA THR A 304 -0.37 15.08 0.63
C THR A 304 -0.41 14.52 2.04
N LEU A 305 0.57 13.67 2.38
CA LEU A 305 0.73 13.15 3.74
C LEU A 305 0.93 14.28 4.75
N PRO A 306 0.29 14.20 5.91
CA PRO A 306 0.59 15.12 7.00
C PRO A 306 1.83 14.67 7.77
N VAL A 307 2.41 15.61 8.52
CA VAL A 307 3.43 15.30 9.52
C VAL A 307 3.02 15.93 10.85
N THR A 308 2.82 15.09 11.85
CA THR A 308 2.58 15.57 13.20
C THR A 308 3.90 15.68 13.92
N GLY A 309 4.32 16.90 14.22
CA GLY A 309 5.48 17.17 15.07
C GLY A 309 5.24 16.61 16.47
N GLN A 310 6.25 15.98 17.03
CA GLN A 310 6.28 15.57 18.43
C GLN A 310 7.37 16.39 19.14
N ALA A 311 6.96 17.23 20.09
CA ALA A 311 7.95 17.89 20.94
C ALA A 311 8.70 16.82 21.75
N ALA A 312 10.03 16.85 21.71
CA ALA A 312 10.84 15.93 22.49
C ALA A 312 10.65 16.20 24.00
N THR A 313 10.60 15.15 24.80
CA THR A 313 10.61 15.26 26.25
C THR A 313 12.02 15.65 26.73
N GLU A 314 12.13 16.27 27.92
CA GLU A 314 13.41 16.63 28.49
C GLU A 314 14.35 15.42 28.65
N ASP A 315 13.80 14.27 29.07
CA ASP A 315 14.57 13.02 29.20
C ASP A 315 15.08 12.55 27.82
N ALA A 316 14.24 12.60 26.77
CA ALA A 316 14.64 12.22 25.43
C ALA A 316 15.72 13.15 24.84
N LEU A 317 15.67 14.45 25.14
CA LEU A 317 16.72 15.41 24.76
C LEU A 317 18.05 15.06 25.44
N ILE A 318 18.05 14.84 26.77
CA ILE A 318 19.26 14.48 27.53
C ILE A 318 19.86 13.16 27.03
N GLU A 319 19.01 12.15 26.76
CA GLU A 319 19.49 10.85 26.27
C GLU A 319 20.04 10.94 24.84
N ALA A 320 19.37 11.69 23.96
CA ALA A 320 19.83 11.92 22.60
C ALA A 320 21.13 12.74 22.56
N GLU A 321 21.28 13.80 23.38
CA GLU A 321 22.53 14.54 23.52
C GLU A 321 23.70 13.63 23.89
N ARG A 322 23.49 12.73 24.85
CA ARG A 322 24.52 11.77 25.28
C ARG A 322 24.84 10.74 24.20
N GLU A 323 23.80 10.15 23.58
CA GLU A 323 23.95 9.09 22.58
C GLU A 323 24.63 9.62 21.31
N LEU A 324 24.25 10.81 20.88
CA LEU A 324 24.77 11.45 19.66
C LEU A 324 26.02 12.29 19.91
N GLY A 325 26.46 12.43 21.16
CA GLY A 325 27.62 13.23 21.51
C GLY A 325 27.48 14.70 21.10
N VAL A 326 26.28 15.27 21.28
CA VAL A 326 26.01 16.66 20.96
C VAL A 326 26.84 17.57 21.87
N THR A 327 27.45 18.59 21.29
CA THR A 327 28.32 19.54 21.99
C THR A 327 27.94 20.96 21.60
N SER A 328 28.74 21.94 21.98
CA SER A 328 28.59 23.35 21.54
C SER A 328 28.90 23.54 20.03
N VAL A 329 29.39 22.50 19.35
CA VAL A 329 29.65 22.52 17.90
C VAL A 329 28.36 22.17 17.16
N PRO A 330 27.99 22.89 16.09
CA PRO A 330 26.79 22.59 15.31
C PRO A 330 26.74 21.13 14.85
N MET A 331 25.60 20.46 15.06
CA MET A 331 25.35 19.11 14.55
C MET A 331 24.56 19.19 13.23
N VAL A 332 25.11 18.66 12.17
CA VAL A 332 24.41 18.40 10.90
C VAL A 332 23.84 16.99 10.96
N LEU A 333 22.54 16.86 10.75
CA LEU A 333 21.84 15.58 10.86
C LEU A 333 21.34 15.11 9.48
N VAL A 334 21.53 13.83 9.19
CA VAL A 334 21.00 13.14 8.02
C VAL A 334 20.14 11.96 8.48
N VAL A 335 18.87 11.94 8.11
CA VAL A 335 17.93 10.88 8.52
C VAL A 335 17.50 10.06 7.31
N GLY A 336 17.65 8.74 7.37
CA GLY A 336 17.18 7.82 6.34
C GLY A 336 18.03 6.57 6.21
N SER A 337 17.47 5.52 5.59
CA SER A 337 18.20 4.29 5.28
C SER A 337 19.44 4.58 4.42
N HIS A 338 20.50 3.82 4.66
CA HIS A 338 21.77 4.03 3.95
C HIS A 338 21.73 3.36 2.56
N GLU A 339 20.90 3.89 1.69
CA GLU A 339 20.73 3.46 0.30
C GLU A 339 21.24 4.53 -0.69
N PRO A 340 21.73 4.15 -1.89
CA PRO A 340 22.31 5.11 -2.85
C PRO A 340 21.39 6.28 -3.20
N ARG A 341 20.09 6.06 -3.26
CA ARG A 341 19.08 7.06 -3.57
C ARG A 341 19.07 8.25 -2.61
N LYS A 342 19.43 8.02 -1.34
CA LYS A 342 19.50 9.08 -0.31
C LYS A 342 20.72 9.99 -0.46
N ASN A 343 21.67 9.63 -1.34
CA ASN A 343 22.80 10.46 -1.74
C ASN A 343 23.74 10.86 -0.59
N HIS A 344 23.94 9.95 0.37
CA HIS A 344 24.78 10.18 1.55
C HIS A 344 26.24 10.46 1.18
N LEU A 345 26.76 9.86 0.09
CA LEU A 345 28.14 10.07 -0.35
C LEU A 345 28.41 11.52 -0.74
N ALA A 346 27.46 12.20 -1.40
CA ALA A 346 27.59 13.63 -1.73
C ALA A 346 27.64 14.49 -0.46
N VAL A 347 26.87 14.13 0.58
CA VAL A 347 26.91 14.81 1.88
C VAL A 347 28.27 14.61 2.57
N LEU A 348 28.79 13.37 2.59
CA LEU A 348 30.11 13.06 3.15
C LEU A 348 31.21 13.82 2.41
N HIS A 349 31.14 13.90 1.08
CA HIS A 349 32.09 14.67 0.28
C HIS A 349 32.05 16.18 0.61
N ALA A 350 30.86 16.77 0.66
CA ALA A 350 30.68 18.17 1.04
C ALA A 350 31.21 18.46 2.45
N ALA A 351 30.93 17.55 3.41
CA ALA A 351 31.41 17.67 4.77
C ALA A 351 32.94 17.66 4.85
N GLU A 352 33.60 16.71 4.15
CA GLU A 352 35.06 16.63 4.12
C GLU A 352 35.70 17.92 3.57
N LEU A 353 35.15 18.50 2.50
CA LEU A 353 35.65 19.76 1.96
C LEU A 353 35.55 20.90 2.98
N LEU A 354 34.42 21.03 3.68
CA LEU A 354 34.22 22.04 4.71
C LEU A 354 35.16 21.85 5.92
N TRP A 355 35.39 20.62 6.36
CA TRP A 355 36.37 20.32 7.42
C TRP A 355 37.81 20.70 7.01
N ARG A 356 38.18 20.51 5.74
CA ARG A 356 39.48 20.99 5.19
C ARG A 356 39.57 22.51 5.17
N GLU A 357 38.47 23.20 4.96
CA GLU A 357 38.38 24.66 5.06
C GLU A 357 38.40 25.17 6.51
N GLY A 358 38.35 24.28 7.50
CA GLY A 358 38.38 24.62 8.93
C GLY A 358 37.00 24.92 9.53
N VAL A 359 35.90 24.68 8.82
CA VAL A 359 34.54 24.82 9.36
C VAL A 359 34.30 23.75 10.42
N LYS A 360 33.84 24.15 11.60
CA LYS A 360 33.64 23.24 12.75
C LYS A 360 32.18 22.81 12.86
N PHE A 361 31.90 21.55 12.67
CA PHE A 361 30.59 20.91 12.86
C PHE A 361 30.77 19.41 13.01
N THR A 362 29.77 18.73 13.59
CA THR A 362 29.66 17.27 13.62
C THR A 362 28.65 16.82 12.56
N LEU A 363 28.87 15.65 11.93
CA LEU A 363 27.94 15.03 11.01
C LEU A 363 27.42 13.72 11.58
N THR A 364 26.14 13.65 11.83
CA THR A 364 25.46 12.46 12.35
C THR A 364 24.47 11.91 11.29
N LEU A 365 24.65 10.64 10.93
CA LEU A 365 23.76 9.94 9.99
C LEU A 365 22.96 8.90 10.77
N VAL A 366 21.63 9.02 10.77
CA VAL A 366 20.71 8.15 11.49
C VAL A 366 19.90 7.33 10.49
N GLY A 367 20.05 5.99 10.53
CA GLY A 367 19.28 5.13 9.65
C GLY A 367 19.70 3.68 9.65
N ALA A 368 18.85 2.80 9.14
CA ALA A 368 19.18 1.39 8.98
C ALA A 368 20.13 1.17 7.79
N GLY A 369 20.95 0.13 7.88
CA GLY A 369 21.72 -0.35 6.73
C GLY A 369 20.79 -0.86 5.63
N SER A 370 21.19 -0.66 4.39
CA SER A 370 20.43 -1.05 3.21
C SER A 370 21.34 -1.69 2.15
N TRP A 371 20.80 -2.06 1.00
CA TRP A 371 21.57 -2.62 -0.12
C TRP A 371 22.55 -1.58 -0.68
N ARG A 372 23.74 -2.03 -1.12
CA ARG A 372 24.82 -1.19 -1.66
C ARG A 372 25.27 -0.08 -0.71
N ALA A 373 25.30 -0.39 0.59
CA ALA A 373 25.79 0.54 1.61
C ALA A 373 27.29 0.35 1.90
N GLU A 374 27.97 -0.56 1.23
CA GLU A 374 29.37 -0.91 1.49
C GLU A 374 30.27 0.32 1.33
N GLU A 375 30.21 1.00 0.17
CA GLU A 375 31.00 2.20 -0.11
C GLU A 375 30.72 3.32 0.91
N PHE A 376 29.48 3.47 1.33
CA PHE A 376 29.12 4.45 2.37
C PHE A 376 29.84 4.18 3.69
N TYR A 377 29.92 2.91 4.14
CA TYR A 377 30.61 2.57 5.38
C TYR A 377 32.12 2.69 5.24
N GLU A 378 32.69 2.32 4.10
CA GLU A 378 34.11 2.49 3.81
C GLU A 378 34.52 3.96 3.92
N VAL A 379 33.77 4.88 3.30
CA VAL A 379 34.03 6.33 3.37
C VAL A 379 33.88 6.87 4.80
N ILE A 380 32.89 6.42 5.57
CA ILE A 380 32.75 6.81 6.98
C ILE A 380 33.98 6.36 7.79
N ASP A 381 34.45 5.15 7.61
CA ASP A 381 35.59 4.61 8.35
C ASP A 381 36.89 5.32 7.96
N GLU A 382 37.08 5.67 6.70
CA GLU A 382 38.21 6.50 6.23
C GLU A 382 38.17 7.90 6.89
N LEU A 383 37.01 8.57 6.89
CA LEU A 383 36.87 9.89 7.50
C LEU A 383 37.14 9.85 9.02
N ARG A 384 36.65 8.83 9.71
CA ARG A 384 36.94 8.60 11.14
C ARG A 384 38.43 8.34 11.36
N GLY A 385 39.06 7.56 10.48
CA GLY A 385 40.49 7.25 10.54
C GLY A 385 41.38 8.49 10.48
N VAL A 386 40.93 9.55 9.80
CA VAL A 386 41.65 10.84 9.76
C VAL A 386 41.13 11.86 10.79
N GLY A 387 40.30 11.41 11.74
CA GLY A 387 39.84 12.24 12.87
C GLY A 387 38.69 13.19 12.56
N ARG A 388 37.91 12.93 11.48
CA ARG A 388 36.71 13.74 11.20
C ARG A 388 35.57 13.41 12.15
N PRO A 389 34.79 14.41 12.63
CA PRO A 389 33.69 14.23 13.56
C PRO A 389 32.43 13.75 12.84
N VAL A 390 32.45 12.49 12.35
CA VAL A 390 31.35 11.84 11.65
C VAL A 390 30.93 10.56 12.37
N GLN A 391 29.62 10.32 12.46
CA GLN A 391 29.08 9.07 13.01
C GLN A 391 27.86 8.58 12.24
N SER A 392 27.64 7.26 12.29
CA SER A 392 26.45 6.59 11.81
C SER A 392 25.80 5.84 12.95
N VAL A 393 24.51 6.11 13.20
CA VAL A 393 23.71 5.53 14.28
C VAL A 393 22.57 4.72 13.69
N ARG A 394 22.36 3.50 14.20
CA ARG A 394 21.29 2.60 13.77
C ARG A 394 20.32 2.36 14.92
N GLY A 395 19.03 2.27 14.58
CA GLY A 395 18.01 1.86 15.55
C GLY A 395 17.72 2.90 16.63
N LEU A 396 17.89 4.18 16.32
CA LEU A 396 17.51 5.26 17.24
C LEU A 396 15.99 5.18 17.52
N PRO A 397 15.54 5.15 18.79
CA PRO A 397 14.12 5.20 19.14
C PRO A 397 13.44 6.46 18.59
N ASP A 398 12.14 6.39 18.25
CA ASP A 398 11.40 7.52 17.67
C ASP A 398 11.46 8.78 18.54
N ALA A 399 11.37 8.65 19.88
CA ALA A 399 11.49 9.78 20.78
C ALA A 399 12.87 10.45 20.69
N HIS A 400 13.93 9.65 20.57
CA HIS A 400 15.31 10.17 20.43
C HIS A 400 15.54 10.74 19.00
N LEU A 401 14.84 10.23 17.99
CA LEU A 401 14.88 10.81 16.65
C LEU A 401 14.29 12.21 16.62
N TRP A 402 13.14 12.43 17.27
CA TRP A 402 12.56 13.77 17.42
C TRP A 402 13.48 14.70 18.21
N ALA A 403 14.08 14.22 19.30
CA ALA A 403 15.09 14.97 20.05
C ALA A 403 16.30 15.31 19.17
N ALA A 404 16.80 14.37 18.37
CA ALA A 404 17.90 14.60 17.45
C ALA A 404 17.58 15.68 16.40
N LEU A 405 16.33 15.70 15.89
CA LEU A 405 15.86 16.73 14.97
C LEU A 405 15.83 18.11 15.65
N GLU A 406 15.35 18.23 16.89
CA GLU A 406 15.33 19.49 17.63
C GLU A 406 16.74 19.98 17.99
N LEU A 407 17.66 19.06 18.32
CA LEU A 407 19.06 19.36 18.69
C LEU A 407 19.94 19.69 17.47
N ALA A 408 19.52 19.27 16.27
CA ALA A 408 20.28 19.51 15.06
C ALA A 408 20.33 21.00 14.72
N HIS A 409 21.51 21.45 14.29
CA HIS A 409 21.64 22.77 13.68
C HIS A 409 20.86 22.84 12.38
N CYS A 410 21.03 21.83 11.52
CA CYS A 410 20.24 21.66 10.31
C CYS A 410 20.20 20.18 9.92
N THR A 411 19.22 19.83 9.06
CA THR A 411 19.20 18.53 8.40
C THR A 411 19.60 18.65 6.93
N VAL A 412 20.11 17.53 6.36
CA VAL A 412 20.51 17.48 4.96
C VAL A 412 19.89 16.23 4.32
N PHE A 413 19.05 16.44 3.30
CA PHE A 413 18.29 15.38 2.66
C PHE A 413 18.27 15.53 1.13
N PRO A 414 19.41 15.38 0.43
CA PRO A 414 19.54 15.61 -1.01
C PRO A 414 19.21 14.34 -1.80
N SER A 415 18.06 13.72 -1.52
CA SER A 415 17.64 12.48 -2.16
C SER A 415 17.44 12.67 -3.66
N LEU A 416 17.81 11.64 -4.43
CA LEU A 416 17.64 11.62 -5.89
C LEU A 416 16.19 11.44 -6.34
N ASN A 417 15.34 10.84 -5.51
CA ASN A 417 13.89 10.76 -5.68
C ASN A 417 13.22 10.33 -4.37
N GLU A 418 12.00 10.83 -4.12
CA GLU A 418 11.17 10.50 -2.95
C GLU A 418 9.69 10.44 -3.32
N GLY A 419 8.97 9.52 -2.68
CA GLY A 419 7.50 9.50 -2.76
C GLY A 419 6.85 10.66 -2.02
N PHE A 420 7.37 10.98 -0.83
CA PHE A 420 6.96 12.14 -0.03
C PHE A 420 8.17 12.90 0.53
N GLY A 421 8.98 12.27 1.38
CA GLY A 421 10.11 12.95 2.03
C GLY A 421 9.82 13.27 3.49
N LEU A 422 9.34 12.28 4.25
CA LEU A 422 9.09 12.42 5.68
C LEU A 422 10.19 13.14 6.46
N PRO A 423 11.51 12.85 6.26
CA PRO A 423 12.56 13.53 7.01
C PRO A 423 12.62 15.05 6.79
N VAL A 424 12.21 15.54 5.61
CA VAL A 424 12.12 16.98 5.33
C VAL A 424 11.01 17.61 6.16
N ALA A 425 9.83 17.01 6.12
CA ALA A 425 8.68 17.51 6.85
C ALA A 425 8.86 17.35 8.37
N GLU A 426 9.48 16.25 8.83
CA GLU A 426 9.82 16.03 10.24
C GLU A 426 10.84 17.07 10.74
N SER A 427 11.85 17.45 9.93
CA SER A 427 12.80 18.51 10.23
C SER A 427 12.11 19.86 10.44
N LEU A 428 11.23 20.23 9.51
CA LEU A 428 10.45 21.47 9.59
C LEU A 428 9.52 21.47 10.81
N ALA A 429 8.85 20.33 11.08
CA ALA A 429 7.99 20.15 12.25
C ALA A 429 8.75 20.29 13.58
N ALA A 430 10.00 19.85 13.63
CA ALA A 430 10.90 20.04 14.78
C ALA A 430 11.48 21.46 14.84
N GLY A 431 11.12 22.35 13.92
CA GLY A 431 11.65 23.71 13.83
C GLY A 431 13.10 23.76 13.37
N THR A 432 13.60 22.74 12.65
CA THR A 432 15.00 22.66 12.22
C THR A 432 15.13 22.89 10.71
N PRO A 433 15.97 23.86 10.30
CA PRO A 433 16.18 24.17 8.89
C PRO A 433 16.73 22.97 8.12
N VAL A 434 16.31 22.85 6.84
CA VAL A 434 16.65 21.69 6.01
C VAL A 434 17.28 22.08 4.67
N ILE A 435 18.26 21.30 4.22
CA ILE A 435 18.78 21.32 2.86
C ILE A 435 18.18 20.12 2.13
N THR A 436 17.45 20.33 1.03
CA THR A 436 16.80 19.22 0.30
C THR A 436 16.80 19.45 -1.21
N SER A 437 16.36 18.44 -1.97
CA SER A 437 16.35 18.46 -3.43
C SER A 437 15.36 19.48 -4.00
N ASN A 438 15.72 20.11 -5.11
CA ASN A 438 14.95 21.15 -5.78
C ASN A 438 13.84 20.62 -6.72
N PHE A 439 13.45 19.36 -6.57
CA PHE A 439 12.38 18.75 -7.37
C PHE A 439 11.60 17.71 -6.56
N GLY A 440 10.46 17.29 -7.12
CA GLY A 440 9.58 16.26 -6.53
C GLY A 440 8.98 16.69 -5.20
N SER A 441 8.53 15.72 -4.44
CA SER A 441 7.80 15.94 -3.20
C SER A 441 8.57 16.73 -2.14
N THR A 442 9.88 16.56 -2.04
CA THR A 442 10.72 17.27 -1.07
C THR A 442 10.80 18.79 -1.36
N ARG A 443 10.82 19.17 -2.64
CA ARG A 443 10.67 20.58 -3.06
C ARG A 443 9.29 21.10 -2.69
N ASP A 444 8.23 20.33 -2.97
CA ASP A 444 6.85 20.76 -2.73
C ASP A 444 6.58 20.95 -1.22
N ILE A 445 7.22 20.15 -0.36
CA ILE A 445 7.20 20.34 1.09
C ILE A 445 7.91 21.65 1.49
N LEU A 446 9.13 21.88 1.00
CA LEU A 446 9.92 23.04 1.42
C LEU A 446 9.43 24.36 0.79
N ALA A 447 8.86 24.30 -0.41
CA ALA A 447 8.43 25.45 -1.20
C ALA A 447 7.00 25.26 -1.74
N PRO A 448 5.96 25.17 -0.88
CA PRO A 448 4.59 24.90 -1.31
C PRO A 448 4.09 25.97 -2.30
N ASP A 449 4.48 27.23 -2.13
CA ASP A 449 4.15 28.34 -3.03
C ASP A 449 5.29 28.69 -4.00
N GLY A 450 6.24 27.77 -4.20
CA GLY A 450 7.38 27.95 -5.08
C GLY A 450 8.55 28.73 -4.46
N VAL A 451 8.41 29.23 -3.24
CA VAL A 451 9.45 29.95 -2.48
C VAL A 451 9.87 29.08 -1.30
N PRO A 452 11.16 28.72 -1.16
CA PRO A 452 11.62 27.93 -0.02
C PRO A 452 11.39 28.67 1.31
N LEU A 453 10.83 27.96 2.27
CA LEU A 453 10.62 28.43 3.65
C LEU A 453 11.34 27.49 4.63
N GLY A 454 12.23 28.02 5.45
CA GLY A 454 12.91 27.24 6.47
C GLY A 454 14.02 26.32 5.96
N GLY A 455 14.57 26.56 4.78
CA GLY A 455 15.67 25.77 4.25
C GLY A 455 16.16 26.17 2.86
N LEU A 456 17.00 25.31 2.29
CA LEU A 456 17.63 25.53 0.98
C LEU A 456 17.32 24.38 0.02
N LEU A 457 17.03 24.73 -1.23
CA LEU A 457 16.86 23.79 -2.33
C LEU A 457 18.16 23.62 -3.11
N VAL A 458 18.56 22.38 -3.38
CA VAL A 458 19.78 22.05 -4.14
C VAL A 458 19.48 21.07 -5.28
N ASP A 459 20.24 21.12 -6.36
CA ASP A 459 20.29 19.99 -7.29
C ASP A 459 21.10 18.86 -6.61
N PRO A 460 20.52 17.71 -6.29
CA PRO A 460 21.24 16.63 -5.62
C PRO A 460 22.30 15.95 -6.51
N ARG A 461 22.36 16.28 -7.80
CA ARG A 461 23.38 15.81 -8.74
C ARG A 461 24.56 16.79 -8.86
N ASP A 462 24.48 17.93 -8.19
CA ASP A 462 25.54 18.93 -8.14
C ASP A 462 26.15 18.98 -6.74
N ASP A 463 27.26 18.28 -6.56
CA ASP A 463 27.99 18.24 -5.28
C ASP A 463 28.38 19.64 -4.79
N ARG A 464 28.62 20.59 -5.72
CA ARG A 464 28.95 21.97 -5.37
C ARG A 464 27.74 22.70 -4.80
N ALA A 465 26.54 22.47 -5.34
CA ALA A 465 25.32 23.06 -4.78
C ALA A 465 25.06 22.58 -3.36
N ILE A 466 25.31 21.28 -3.08
CA ILE A 466 25.21 20.71 -1.72
C ILE A 466 26.25 21.34 -0.79
N LEU A 467 27.50 21.45 -1.24
CA LEU A 467 28.59 22.07 -0.50
C LEU A 467 28.29 23.53 -0.14
N ASP A 468 27.85 24.34 -1.12
CA ASP A 468 27.58 25.76 -0.93
C ASP A 468 26.37 26.00 -0.04
N ALA A 469 25.32 25.15 -0.15
CA ALA A 469 24.17 25.19 0.75
C ALA A 469 24.57 24.84 2.19
N LEU A 470 25.40 23.79 2.39
CA LEU A 470 25.87 23.40 3.70
C LEU A 470 26.81 24.47 4.31
N ARG A 471 27.67 25.10 3.49
CA ARG A 471 28.47 26.23 3.91
C ARG A 471 27.61 27.41 4.37
N THR A 472 26.59 27.78 3.59
CA THR A 472 25.65 28.86 3.94
C THR A 472 24.98 28.57 5.27
N MET A 473 24.47 27.35 5.46
CA MET A 473 23.79 26.94 6.68
C MET A 473 24.69 27.03 7.92
N LEU A 474 25.98 26.72 7.78
CA LEU A 474 26.94 26.69 8.87
C LEU A 474 27.65 28.02 9.15
N THR A 475 27.75 28.92 8.15
CA THR A 475 28.61 30.12 8.27
C THR A 475 27.86 31.44 8.09
N ASP A 476 26.68 31.46 7.45
CA ASP A 476 25.85 32.67 7.32
C ASP A 476 24.75 32.67 8.39
N ARG A 477 25.09 33.29 9.55
CA ARG A 477 24.17 33.39 10.67
C ARG A 477 22.86 34.10 10.32
N GLY A 478 22.92 35.16 9.48
CA GLY A 478 21.72 35.91 9.11
C GLY A 478 20.77 35.10 8.22
N ALA A 479 21.32 34.30 7.31
CA ALA A 479 20.51 33.36 6.51
C ALA A 479 19.93 32.25 7.40
N TYR A 480 20.73 31.66 8.27
CA TYR A 480 20.30 30.63 9.22
C TYR A 480 19.15 31.10 10.13
N ASP A 481 19.32 32.26 10.80
CA ASP A 481 18.32 32.79 11.73
C ASP A 481 16.96 33.05 11.03
N ARG A 482 16.99 33.54 9.77
CA ARG A 482 15.78 33.69 8.96
C ARG A 482 15.11 32.33 8.69
N MET A 483 15.87 31.35 8.20
CA MET A 483 15.35 30.01 7.92
C MET A 483 14.79 29.35 9.18
N LYS A 484 15.45 29.49 10.33
CA LYS A 484 14.97 28.97 11.61
C LYS A 484 13.60 29.53 11.99
N VAL A 485 13.36 30.83 11.76
CA VAL A 485 12.04 31.45 12.00
C VAL A 485 11.00 30.99 10.96
N GLU A 486 11.41 30.74 9.74
CA GLU A 486 10.53 30.33 8.67
C GLU A 486 9.99 28.91 8.82
N THR A 487 10.69 28.00 9.53
CA THR A 487 10.21 26.64 9.76
C THR A 487 8.82 26.62 10.41
N ALA A 488 8.52 27.58 11.29
CA ALA A 488 7.23 27.67 11.98
C ALA A 488 6.05 28.08 11.08
N LYS A 489 6.30 28.44 9.80
CA LYS A 489 5.25 28.83 8.87
C LYS A 489 4.67 27.67 8.07
N HIS A 490 5.21 26.47 8.21
CA HIS A 490 4.72 25.29 7.52
C HIS A 490 3.43 24.75 8.16
N GLU A 491 2.40 24.62 7.32
CA GLU A 491 1.17 23.91 7.67
C GLU A 491 1.33 22.45 7.24
N LEU A 492 1.52 21.56 8.20
CA LEU A 492 1.87 20.15 7.93
C LEU A 492 0.65 19.20 7.93
N GLY A 493 -0.57 19.77 7.93
CA GLY A 493 -1.83 19.02 7.91
C GLY A 493 -2.07 18.14 9.15
N SER A 494 -3.15 17.38 9.13
CA SER A 494 -3.46 16.38 10.15
C SER A 494 -3.74 15.01 9.56
N TRP A 495 -3.49 13.94 10.33
CA TRP A 495 -3.86 12.58 9.91
C TRP A 495 -5.38 12.40 9.79
N ASP A 496 -6.17 13.18 10.52
CA ASP A 496 -7.62 13.14 10.45
C ASP A 496 -8.09 13.69 9.09
N ASP A 497 -7.60 14.87 8.69
CA ASP A 497 -7.90 15.46 7.39
C ASP A 497 -7.39 14.59 6.23
N TYR A 498 -6.20 13.99 6.36
CA TYR A 498 -5.67 13.09 5.35
C TYR A 498 -6.56 11.85 5.17
N ALA A 499 -6.91 11.19 6.27
CA ALA A 499 -7.75 10.00 6.23
C ALA A 499 -9.16 10.30 5.67
N GLU A 500 -9.72 11.48 5.99
CA GLU A 500 -10.97 11.99 5.44
C GLU A 500 -10.86 12.18 3.91
N GLN A 501 -9.88 12.95 3.45
CA GLN A 501 -9.68 13.23 2.02
C GLN A 501 -9.45 11.95 1.20
N VAL A 502 -8.68 10.99 1.74
CA VAL A 502 -8.47 9.69 1.09
C VAL A 502 -9.78 8.90 1.03
N TRP A 503 -10.56 8.90 2.10
CA TRP A 503 -11.87 8.25 2.15
C TRP A 503 -12.83 8.84 1.13
N ASP A 504 -13.01 10.16 1.15
CA ASP A 504 -13.89 10.87 0.23
C ASP A 504 -13.53 10.52 -1.22
N PHE A 505 -12.26 10.58 -1.55
CA PHE A 505 -11.81 10.26 -2.90
C PHE A 505 -11.99 8.79 -3.26
N LEU A 506 -11.68 7.84 -2.38
CA LEU A 506 -11.74 6.42 -2.71
C LEU A 506 -13.15 5.83 -2.61
N VAL A 507 -13.99 6.35 -1.69
CA VAL A 507 -15.29 5.75 -1.35
C VAL A 507 -16.48 6.63 -1.78
N GLU A 508 -16.51 7.91 -1.40
CA GLU A 508 -17.73 8.72 -1.46
C GLU A 508 -17.91 9.50 -2.77
N GLU A 509 -16.86 10.00 -3.38
CA GLU A 509 -17.01 10.79 -4.61
C GLU A 509 -17.69 9.99 -5.73
N ASP A 510 -18.84 10.48 -6.20
CA ASP A 510 -19.50 9.98 -7.39
C ASP A 510 -18.80 10.46 -8.66
N GLY A 511 -17.72 9.77 -9.03
CA GLY A 511 -17.07 9.94 -10.33
C GLY A 511 -17.58 8.92 -11.31
N ARG A 512 -18.59 9.29 -12.11
CA ARG A 512 -19.15 8.56 -13.28
C ARG A 512 -19.27 7.05 -13.10
N GLY A 513 -20.52 6.63 -12.92
CA GLY A 513 -21.10 5.31 -13.16
C GLY A 513 -20.24 4.10 -12.89
N THR A 514 -20.75 3.24 -12.00
CA THR A 514 -20.35 1.83 -11.93
C THR A 514 -19.99 1.34 -13.32
N ARG A 515 -18.73 0.96 -13.54
CA ARG A 515 -18.33 0.31 -14.80
C ARG A 515 -19.28 -0.87 -15.00
N SER A 516 -20.04 -0.88 -16.09
CA SER A 516 -20.65 -2.14 -16.55
C SER A 516 -19.51 -3.16 -16.65
N PRO A 517 -19.67 -4.39 -16.15
CA PRO A 517 -18.66 -5.43 -16.26
C PRO A 517 -18.23 -5.56 -17.72
N ARG A 518 -16.93 -5.41 -18.00
CA ARG A 518 -16.35 -5.49 -19.34
C ARG A 518 -16.27 -6.91 -19.86
#